data_1d614442493abd67f4c381233e612b0a
#
_entry.id   1d614442493abd67f4c381233e612b0a
#
_cell.length_a   1.000
_cell.length_b   1.000
_cell.length_c   1.000
_cell.angle_alpha   90.00
_cell.angle_beta   90.00
_cell.angle_gamma   90.00
#
_symmetry.space_group_name_H-M   'P 1'
#
loop_
_entity.id
_entity.type
_entity.pdbx_description
1 polymer ?
#
loop_
_entity_poly.entity_id
_entity_poly.type
_entity_poly.pdbx_seq_one_letter_code
_entity_poly.pdbx_strand_id
1 'polypeptide(L)'
;MGTTLLEENYPFLMKYFKGGIANPDRNISHCILFYGTDLEAQYDLALEIARLLNCTGDRSNECGCLNCNWIRQNQHPAVITVSKADNKDSDDSSKKVISIEQARNIKNSLAVTSEYHRVFIFCDKDDDGNICGLNETNFQEPTANALLKTFEEPPERTTFFFLTKDKDSMISTIISRSQCFFVPSKKAETREFSLVQDVMENYFLLPRNEVLNFYDKLSALAKDNELKIILTQMQSYICELLKISSDNAIMKIKLIKDINAIEHSIEEMNLGMKPPNILETLAYALILDN
;
A
#
# COMPACT_ATOMS: atom_id res chain seq x y z
N MET A 1 0.68 -14.33 4.29
CA MET A 1 -0.08 -14.21 5.59
C MET A 1 -1.23 -15.21 5.64
N GLY A 2 -1.69 -15.64 6.85
CA GLY A 2 -2.90 -16.47 6.93
C GLY A 2 -4.16 -15.63 6.64
N THR A 3 -5.19 -16.24 6.05
CA THR A 3 -6.45 -15.57 5.66
C THR A 3 -7.14 -14.88 6.85
N THR A 4 -7.09 -15.47 8.04
CA THR A 4 -7.65 -14.89 9.28
C THR A 4 -6.98 -13.55 9.61
N LEU A 5 -5.67 -13.45 9.45
CA LEU A 5 -4.90 -12.24 9.69
C LEU A 5 -5.24 -11.12 8.69
N LEU A 6 -5.57 -11.49 7.44
CA LEU A 6 -6.03 -10.50 6.44
C LEU A 6 -7.40 -9.92 6.79
N GLU A 7 -8.32 -10.71 7.32
CA GLU A 7 -9.63 -10.22 7.78
C GLU A 7 -9.52 -9.28 8.97
N GLU A 8 -8.65 -9.60 9.92
CA GLU A 8 -8.38 -8.77 11.09
C GLU A 8 -7.69 -7.45 10.71
N ASN A 9 -6.70 -7.53 9.82
CA ASN A 9 -5.92 -6.37 9.41
C ASN A 9 -6.64 -5.45 8.41
N TYR A 10 -7.47 -6.02 7.52
CA TYR A 10 -8.14 -5.31 6.44
C TYR A 10 -9.66 -5.57 6.40
N PRO A 11 -10.39 -5.37 7.52
CA PRO A 11 -11.80 -5.77 7.62
C PRO A 11 -12.70 -5.07 6.60
N PHE A 12 -12.42 -3.80 6.29
CA PHE A 12 -13.19 -3.05 5.30
C PHE A 12 -13.01 -3.63 3.89
N LEU A 13 -11.77 -3.85 3.45
CA LEU A 13 -11.48 -4.43 2.13
C LEU A 13 -12.06 -5.83 2.01
N MET A 14 -11.84 -6.68 3.00
CA MET A 14 -12.35 -8.04 2.99
C MET A 14 -13.88 -8.08 2.98
N LYS A 15 -14.55 -7.21 3.74
CA LYS A 15 -16.03 -7.08 3.71
C LYS A 15 -16.51 -6.61 2.33
N TYR A 16 -15.83 -5.65 1.71
CA TYR A 16 -16.18 -5.15 0.38
C TYR A 16 -16.12 -6.28 -0.66
N PHE A 17 -14.98 -6.98 -0.75
CA PHE A 17 -14.79 -8.04 -1.75
C PHE A 17 -15.66 -9.27 -1.48
N LYS A 18 -15.77 -9.73 -0.24
CA LYS A 18 -16.68 -10.83 0.12
C LYS A 18 -18.13 -10.49 -0.23
N GLY A 19 -18.56 -9.27 0.08
CA GLY A 19 -19.91 -8.81 -0.23
C GLY A 19 -20.19 -8.74 -1.75
N GLY A 20 -19.21 -8.29 -2.54
CA GLY A 20 -19.31 -8.25 -3.99
C GLY A 20 -19.32 -9.64 -4.62
N ILE A 21 -18.49 -10.57 -4.13
CA ILE A 21 -18.44 -11.97 -4.61
C ILE A 21 -19.73 -12.74 -4.26
N ALA A 22 -20.32 -12.45 -3.12
CA ALA A 22 -21.55 -13.11 -2.66
C ALA A 22 -22.82 -12.61 -3.37
N ASN A 23 -22.80 -11.40 -3.91
CA ASN A 23 -23.94 -10.78 -4.56
C ASN A 23 -23.65 -10.51 -6.05
N PRO A 24 -24.25 -11.29 -6.97
CA PRO A 24 -24.06 -11.09 -8.41
C PRO A 24 -24.45 -9.68 -8.93
N ASP A 25 -25.35 -8.99 -8.22
CA ASP A 25 -25.77 -7.63 -8.58
C ASP A 25 -24.76 -6.55 -8.17
N ARG A 26 -23.77 -6.90 -7.35
CA ARG A 26 -22.64 -6.04 -6.97
C ARG A 26 -21.40 -6.44 -7.75
N ASN A 27 -21.27 -5.92 -8.94
CA ASN A 27 -20.08 -6.14 -9.76
C ASN A 27 -18.83 -5.61 -9.05
N ILE A 28 -17.91 -6.51 -8.72
CA ILE A 28 -16.53 -6.13 -8.39
C ILE A 28 -15.91 -5.61 -9.69
N SER A 29 -15.20 -4.49 -9.62
CA SER A 29 -14.44 -4.00 -10.76
C SER A 29 -13.49 -5.09 -11.25
N HIS A 30 -13.42 -5.24 -12.55
CA HIS A 30 -12.49 -6.19 -13.18
C HIS A 30 -11.04 -5.68 -13.21
N CYS A 31 -10.83 -4.38 -12.99
CA CYS A 31 -9.51 -3.79 -12.79
C CYS A 31 -9.43 -3.17 -11.39
N ILE A 32 -8.49 -3.62 -10.59
CA ILE A 32 -8.29 -3.22 -9.21
C ILE A 32 -6.84 -2.79 -9.05
N LEU A 33 -6.63 -1.59 -8.53
CA LEU A 33 -5.31 -1.07 -8.20
C LEU A 33 -5.18 -0.96 -6.69
N PHE A 34 -4.27 -1.75 -6.13
CA PHE A 34 -3.84 -1.61 -4.75
C PHE A 34 -2.63 -0.70 -4.67
N TYR A 35 -2.62 0.23 -3.73
CA TYR A 35 -1.49 1.13 -3.51
C TYR A 35 -1.20 1.30 -2.02
N GLY A 36 0.07 1.53 -1.69
CA GLY A 36 0.58 1.64 -0.32
C GLY A 36 1.93 0.96 -0.16
N THR A 37 2.56 1.14 0.98
CA THR A 37 3.95 0.70 1.21
C THR A 37 4.11 -0.82 1.42
N ASP A 38 3.05 -1.52 1.86
CA ASP A 38 3.09 -2.96 2.13
C ASP A 38 2.65 -3.79 0.92
N LEU A 39 3.57 -4.01 0.00
CA LEU A 39 3.32 -4.74 -1.24
C LEU A 39 3.03 -6.24 -1.02
N GLU A 40 3.60 -6.84 0.03
CA GLU A 40 3.29 -8.23 0.36
C GLU A 40 1.85 -8.36 0.84
N ALA A 41 1.36 -7.42 1.64
CA ALA A 41 -0.04 -7.41 2.03
C ALA A 41 -0.98 -7.19 0.84
N GLN A 42 -0.60 -6.33 -0.11
CA GLN A 42 -1.35 -6.16 -1.36
C GLN A 42 -1.41 -7.46 -2.16
N TYR A 43 -0.31 -8.17 -2.27
CA TYR A 43 -0.23 -9.45 -2.98
C TYR A 43 -1.06 -10.53 -2.28
N ASP A 44 -0.94 -10.66 -0.95
CA ASP A 44 -1.74 -11.58 -0.15
C ASP A 44 -3.25 -11.29 -0.27
N LEU A 45 -3.66 -10.00 -0.27
CA LEU A 45 -5.05 -9.61 -0.51
C LEU A 45 -5.53 -10.01 -1.91
N ALA A 46 -4.72 -9.79 -2.95
CA ALA A 46 -5.06 -10.19 -4.31
C ALA A 46 -5.21 -11.72 -4.43
N LEU A 47 -4.33 -12.50 -3.80
CA LEU A 47 -4.42 -13.96 -3.75
C LEU A 47 -5.66 -14.43 -2.98
N GLU A 48 -5.99 -13.78 -1.87
CA GLU A 48 -7.19 -14.14 -1.09
C GLU A 48 -8.47 -13.86 -1.87
N ILE A 49 -8.53 -12.73 -2.58
CA ILE A 49 -9.68 -12.42 -3.46
C ILE A 49 -9.75 -13.44 -4.60
N ALA A 50 -8.61 -13.80 -5.21
CA ALA A 50 -8.55 -14.86 -6.23
C ALA A 50 -9.06 -16.20 -5.68
N ARG A 51 -8.73 -16.54 -4.43
CA ARG A 51 -9.22 -17.73 -3.74
C ARG A 51 -10.74 -17.69 -3.57
N LEU A 52 -11.28 -16.57 -3.12
CA LEU A 52 -12.74 -16.42 -2.94
C LEU A 52 -13.51 -16.50 -4.26
N LEU A 53 -12.94 -15.96 -5.36
CA LEU A 53 -13.51 -16.00 -6.70
C LEU A 53 -13.55 -17.42 -7.28
N ASN A 54 -12.54 -18.24 -6.97
CA ASN A 54 -12.41 -19.61 -7.48
C ASN A 54 -12.87 -20.71 -6.51
N CYS A 55 -13.27 -20.35 -5.28
CA CYS A 55 -13.66 -21.33 -4.28
C CYS A 55 -14.93 -22.07 -4.69
N THR A 56 -14.88 -23.40 -4.72
CA THR A 56 -16.00 -24.29 -4.99
C THR A 56 -16.62 -24.88 -3.71
N GLY A 57 -16.07 -24.53 -2.54
CA GLY A 57 -16.57 -24.94 -1.23
C GLY A 57 -17.32 -23.81 -0.49
N ASP A 58 -17.13 -23.74 0.80
CA ASP A 58 -17.84 -22.84 1.73
C ASP A 58 -17.26 -21.42 1.81
N ARG A 59 -16.16 -21.15 1.12
CA ARG A 59 -15.40 -19.87 1.15
C ARG A 59 -14.84 -19.53 2.53
N SER A 60 -14.85 -20.47 3.48
CA SER A 60 -14.20 -20.25 4.79
C SER A 60 -12.68 -20.10 4.64
N ASN A 61 -12.04 -19.59 5.69
CA ASN A 61 -10.59 -19.45 5.73
C ASN A 61 -9.87 -20.81 5.71
N GLU A 62 -10.55 -21.87 6.15
CA GLU A 62 -10.04 -23.23 6.22
C GLU A 62 -10.56 -24.12 5.08
N CYS A 63 -11.26 -23.54 4.11
CA CYS A 63 -11.81 -24.30 2.99
C CYS A 63 -10.74 -25.16 2.30
N GLY A 64 -10.95 -26.48 2.30
CA GLY A 64 -10.04 -27.48 1.74
C GLY A 64 -10.34 -27.87 0.30
N CYS A 65 -11.17 -27.12 -0.44
CA CYS A 65 -11.43 -27.44 -1.85
C CYS A 65 -10.15 -27.34 -2.69
N LEU A 66 -10.14 -28.04 -3.83
CA LEU A 66 -8.98 -28.14 -4.69
C LEU A 66 -8.42 -26.76 -5.13
N ASN A 67 -9.32 -25.86 -5.52
CA ASN A 67 -8.94 -24.50 -5.95
C ASN A 67 -8.30 -23.69 -4.81
N CYS A 68 -8.87 -23.75 -3.61
CA CYS A 68 -8.28 -23.08 -2.44
C CYS A 68 -6.88 -23.60 -2.11
N ASN A 69 -6.67 -24.92 -2.19
CA ASN A 69 -5.38 -25.54 -1.95
C ASN A 69 -4.35 -25.12 -3.02
N TRP A 70 -4.73 -25.14 -4.29
CA TRP A 70 -3.84 -24.72 -5.37
C TRP A 70 -3.43 -23.25 -5.25
N ILE A 71 -4.36 -22.37 -4.89
CA ILE A 71 -4.05 -20.93 -4.72
C ILE A 71 -3.09 -20.73 -3.55
N ARG A 72 -3.31 -21.39 -2.41
CA ARG A 72 -2.37 -21.32 -1.26
C ARG A 72 -0.97 -21.81 -1.60
N GLN A 73 -0.84 -22.73 -2.55
CA GLN A 73 0.42 -23.27 -3.06
C GLN A 73 1.00 -22.49 -4.24
N ASN A 74 0.33 -21.40 -4.68
CA ASN A 74 0.68 -20.64 -5.89
C ASN A 74 0.73 -21.52 -7.17
N GLN A 75 -0.17 -22.52 -7.27
CA GLN A 75 -0.21 -23.50 -8.36
C GLN A 75 -1.51 -23.48 -9.17
N HIS A 76 -2.41 -22.52 -8.89
CA HIS A 76 -3.69 -22.47 -9.58
C HIS A 76 -3.54 -22.02 -11.03
N PRO A 77 -4.03 -22.79 -12.03
CA PRO A 77 -3.76 -22.52 -13.46
C PRO A 77 -4.35 -21.21 -13.98
N ALA A 78 -5.37 -20.67 -13.31
CA ALA A 78 -6.03 -19.43 -13.70
C ALA A 78 -5.65 -18.22 -12.82
N VAL A 79 -4.71 -18.34 -11.88
CA VAL A 79 -4.17 -17.24 -11.09
C VAL A 79 -2.71 -17.03 -11.49
N ILE A 80 -2.46 -15.98 -12.22
CA ILE A 80 -1.18 -15.73 -12.88
C ILE A 80 -0.58 -14.43 -12.34
N THR A 81 0.62 -14.53 -11.75
CA THR A 81 1.43 -13.36 -11.43
C THR A 81 2.21 -12.93 -12.66
N VAL A 82 2.17 -11.65 -12.99
CA VAL A 82 2.86 -11.07 -14.15
C VAL A 82 3.90 -10.09 -13.64
N SER A 83 5.16 -10.42 -13.83
CA SER A 83 6.28 -9.59 -13.40
C SER A 83 7.34 -9.45 -14.49
N LYS A 84 8.23 -8.47 -14.36
CA LYS A 84 9.39 -8.32 -15.25
C LYS A 84 10.35 -9.50 -15.15
N ALA A 85 10.41 -10.18 -14.00
CA ALA A 85 11.27 -11.34 -13.78
C ALA A 85 10.89 -12.54 -14.68
N ASP A 86 9.62 -12.59 -15.12
CA ASP A 86 9.11 -13.64 -16.00
C ASP A 86 9.37 -13.35 -17.50
N ASN A 87 10.01 -12.21 -17.82
CA ASN A 87 10.37 -11.84 -19.18
C ASN A 87 11.64 -12.61 -19.63
N LYS A 88 11.45 -13.67 -20.44
CA LYS A 88 12.52 -14.54 -20.92
C LYS A 88 13.32 -13.96 -22.09
N ASP A 89 12.85 -12.88 -22.71
CA ASP A 89 13.43 -12.33 -23.94
C ASP A 89 14.56 -11.33 -23.74
N SER A 90 14.91 -11.02 -22.50
CA SER A 90 15.99 -10.08 -22.21
C SER A 90 17.24 -10.81 -21.74
N ASP A 91 18.14 -11.16 -22.67
CA ASP A 91 19.55 -11.45 -22.36
C ASP A 91 20.27 -10.22 -21.74
N ASP A 92 19.64 -9.06 -21.79
CA ASP A 92 20.11 -7.80 -21.23
C ASP A 92 19.46 -7.53 -19.88
N SER A 93 20.17 -7.82 -18.81
CA SER A 93 19.75 -7.57 -17.41
C SER A 93 19.40 -6.12 -17.10
N SER A 94 19.67 -5.18 -18.01
CA SER A 94 19.42 -3.74 -17.85
C SER A 94 17.99 -3.31 -18.24
N LYS A 95 17.21 -4.15 -18.93
CA LYS A 95 15.85 -3.82 -19.41
C LYS A 95 14.79 -4.77 -18.86
N LYS A 96 14.69 -4.84 -17.56
CA LYS A 96 13.65 -5.64 -16.89
C LYS A 96 12.33 -4.85 -16.85
N VAL A 97 11.52 -5.00 -17.89
CA VAL A 97 10.15 -4.45 -17.98
C VAL A 97 9.15 -5.57 -18.26
N ILE A 98 7.89 -5.39 -17.93
CA ILE A 98 6.82 -6.26 -18.41
C ILE A 98 6.70 -6.03 -19.93
N SER A 99 6.93 -7.08 -20.71
CA SER A 99 7.07 -6.96 -22.16
C SER A 99 5.73 -6.94 -22.90
N ILE A 100 5.76 -6.41 -24.12
CA ILE A 100 4.60 -6.47 -25.03
C ILE A 100 4.24 -7.93 -25.35
N GLU A 101 5.21 -8.83 -25.37
CA GLU A 101 4.97 -10.25 -25.60
C GLU A 101 4.21 -10.91 -24.45
N GLN A 102 4.56 -10.60 -23.19
CA GLN A 102 3.76 -11.01 -22.04
C GLN A 102 2.30 -10.50 -22.15
N ALA A 103 2.11 -9.24 -22.59
CA ALA A 103 0.78 -8.70 -22.86
C ALA A 103 0.03 -9.48 -23.97
N ARG A 104 0.72 -9.86 -25.05
CA ARG A 104 0.14 -10.69 -26.11
C ARG A 104 -0.23 -12.08 -25.63
N ASN A 105 0.61 -12.70 -24.81
CA ASN A 105 0.35 -14.01 -24.22
C ASN A 105 -0.87 -13.99 -23.30
N ILE A 106 -1.06 -12.92 -22.51
CA ILE A 106 -2.28 -12.71 -21.73
C ILE A 106 -3.50 -12.65 -22.66
N LYS A 107 -3.46 -11.84 -23.73
CA LYS A 107 -4.58 -11.75 -24.69
C LYS A 107 -4.89 -13.10 -25.34
N ASN A 108 -3.89 -13.86 -25.72
CA ASN A 108 -4.07 -15.18 -26.32
C ASN A 108 -4.69 -16.16 -25.32
N SER A 109 -4.28 -16.13 -24.05
CA SER A 109 -4.86 -16.95 -22.99
C SER A 109 -6.32 -16.59 -22.72
N LEU A 110 -6.68 -15.31 -22.89
CA LEU A 110 -8.05 -14.83 -22.70
C LEU A 110 -8.98 -15.15 -23.88
N ALA A 111 -8.46 -15.49 -25.04
CA ALA A 111 -9.24 -15.92 -26.20
C ALA A 111 -9.88 -17.33 -26.02
N VAL A 112 -9.37 -18.11 -25.08
CA VAL A 112 -9.88 -19.45 -24.76
C VAL A 112 -10.83 -19.37 -23.57
N THR A 113 -11.95 -20.08 -23.63
CA THR A 113 -12.88 -20.19 -22.49
C THR A 113 -12.22 -20.89 -21.30
N SER A 114 -12.54 -20.47 -20.09
CA SER A 114 -12.03 -21.06 -18.85
C SER A 114 -13.16 -21.42 -17.90
N GLU A 115 -13.07 -22.57 -17.26
CA GLU A 115 -13.97 -22.98 -16.19
C GLU A 115 -13.71 -22.16 -14.89
N TYR A 116 -12.49 -21.64 -14.74
CA TYR A 116 -12.04 -20.87 -13.59
C TYR A 116 -12.21 -19.37 -13.82
N HIS A 117 -12.32 -18.63 -12.72
CA HIS A 117 -12.15 -17.17 -12.75
C HIS A 117 -10.68 -16.83 -12.92
N ARG A 118 -10.34 -16.18 -14.03
CA ARG A 118 -8.96 -15.82 -14.34
C ARG A 118 -8.55 -14.55 -13.58
N VAL A 119 -7.43 -14.66 -12.89
CA VAL A 119 -6.89 -13.55 -12.11
C VAL A 119 -5.45 -13.30 -12.53
N PHE A 120 -5.18 -12.07 -12.96
CA PHE A 120 -3.84 -11.61 -13.30
C PHE A 120 -3.37 -10.61 -12.26
N ILE A 121 -2.26 -10.90 -11.59
CA ILE A 121 -1.69 -10.04 -10.57
C ILE A 121 -0.42 -9.41 -11.15
N PHE A 122 -0.51 -8.14 -11.53
CA PHE A 122 0.61 -7.38 -12.04
C PHE A 122 1.39 -6.78 -10.87
N CYS A 123 2.61 -7.21 -10.70
CA CYS A 123 3.57 -6.71 -9.74
C CYS A 123 4.97 -6.81 -10.31
N ASP A 124 5.96 -6.33 -9.58
CA ASP A 124 7.35 -6.60 -9.88
C ASP A 124 7.94 -7.53 -8.81
N LYS A 125 9.10 -8.11 -9.10
CA LYS A 125 9.88 -8.92 -8.15
C LYS A 125 11.33 -8.50 -8.24
N ASP A 126 11.98 -8.40 -7.09
CA ASP A 126 13.42 -8.23 -7.03
C ASP A 126 14.16 -9.56 -7.29
N ASP A 127 15.50 -9.50 -7.28
CA ASP A 127 16.33 -10.69 -7.54
C ASP A 127 16.20 -11.75 -6.43
N ASP A 128 15.77 -11.38 -5.23
CA ASP A 128 15.49 -12.27 -4.10
C ASP A 128 14.06 -12.84 -4.13
N GLY A 129 13.23 -12.38 -5.08
CA GLY A 129 11.85 -12.82 -5.26
C GLY A 129 10.82 -12.07 -4.40
N ASN A 130 11.20 -11.00 -3.69
CA ASN A 130 10.28 -10.18 -2.93
C ASN A 130 9.37 -9.36 -3.86
N ILE A 131 8.14 -9.14 -3.44
CA ILE A 131 7.18 -8.37 -4.23
C ILE A 131 7.56 -6.88 -4.24
N CYS A 132 7.71 -6.35 -5.43
CA CYS A 132 7.97 -4.95 -5.72
C CYS A 132 6.77 -4.32 -6.41
N GLY A 133 6.63 -2.99 -6.26
CA GLY A 133 5.53 -2.26 -6.88
C GLY A 133 5.76 -1.96 -8.35
N LEU A 134 4.67 -1.86 -9.09
CA LEU A 134 4.66 -1.32 -10.44
C LEU A 134 4.87 0.19 -10.42
N ASN A 135 5.46 0.68 -11.51
CA ASN A 135 5.58 2.09 -11.83
C ASN A 135 5.74 2.27 -13.35
N GLU A 136 5.81 3.50 -13.83
CA GLU A 136 5.97 3.80 -15.27
C GLU A 136 7.26 3.23 -15.90
N THR A 137 8.27 2.92 -15.09
CA THR A 137 9.54 2.40 -15.60
C THR A 137 9.49 0.89 -15.86
N ASN A 138 8.77 0.11 -15.05
CA ASN A 138 8.67 -1.35 -15.21
C ASN A 138 7.37 -1.82 -15.88
N PHE A 139 6.34 -0.97 -15.94
CA PHE A 139 5.12 -1.21 -16.71
C PHE A 139 4.86 -0.02 -17.64
N GLN A 140 5.42 -0.09 -18.84
CA GLN A 140 5.48 1.02 -19.79
C GLN A 140 4.19 1.14 -20.62
N GLU A 141 3.92 2.36 -21.13
CA GLU A 141 2.76 2.65 -21.97
C GLU A 141 2.54 1.70 -23.16
N PRO A 142 3.57 1.28 -23.94
CA PRO A 142 3.34 0.38 -25.05
C PRO A 142 2.74 -0.97 -24.63
N THR A 143 3.18 -1.51 -23.47
CA THR A 143 2.66 -2.76 -22.91
C THR A 143 1.24 -2.58 -22.40
N ALA A 144 0.99 -1.49 -21.68
CA ALA A 144 -0.35 -1.15 -21.21
C ALA A 144 -1.32 -0.95 -22.38
N ASN A 145 -0.91 -0.19 -23.41
CA ASN A 145 -1.73 0.06 -24.60
C ASN A 145 -2.11 -1.23 -25.33
N ALA A 146 -1.24 -2.23 -25.32
CA ALA A 146 -1.56 -3.54 -25.88
C ALA A 146 -2.71 -4.25 -25.14
N LEU A 147 -2.96 -3.92 -23.87
CA LEU A 147 -3.99 -4.52 -23.01
C LEU A 147 -5.20 -3.61 -22.78
N LEU A 148 -5.20 -2.33 -23.21
CA LEU A 148 -6.26 -1.37 -22.87
C LEU A 148 -7.67 -1.88 -23.19
N LYS A 149 -7.90 -2.43 -24.39
CA LYS A 149 -9.20 -2.99 -24.76
C LYS A 149 -9.61 -4.14 -23.86
N THR A 150 -8.64 -4.94 -23.41
CA THR A 150 -8.89 -6.06 -22.50
C THR A 150 -9.21 -5.58 -21.08
N PHE A 151 -8.65 -4.44 -20.66
CA PHE A 151 -8.96 -3.82 -19.39
C PHE A 151 -10.31 -3.09 -19.40
N GLU A 152 -10.74 -2.56 -20.55
CA GLU A 152 -12.06 -1.93 -20.72
C GLU A 152 -13.18 -2.96 -20.78
N GLU A 153 -13.00 -4.01 -21.58
CA GLU A 153 -13.98 -5.04 -21.86
C GLU A 153 -13.36 -6.43 -21.69
N PRO A 154 -13.08 -6.85 -20.45
CA PRO A 154 -12.49 -8.16 -20.21
C PRO A 154 -13.52 -9.27 -20.50
N PRO A 155 -13.04 -10.45 -20.93
CA PRO A 155 -13.91 -11.63 -20.98
C PRO A 155 -14.50 -11.92 -19.61
N GLU A 156 -15.67 -12.54 -19.59
CA GLU A 156 -16.32 -12.96 -18.35
C GLU A 156 -15.37 -13.72 -17.42
N ARG A 157 -15.58 -13.55 -16.12
CA ARG A 157 -14.78 -14.18 -15.06
C ARG A 157 -13.28 -13.87 -15.17
N THR A 158 -12.96 -12.60 -15.42
CA THR A 158 -11.57 -12.13 -15.48
C THR A 158 -11.38 -10.91 -14.57
N THR A 159 -10.34 -10.92 -13.76
CA THR A 159 -9.97 -9.80 -12.86
C THR A 159 -8.47 -9.52 -12.96
N PHE A 160 -8.12 -8.23 -13.01
CA PHE A 160 -6.76 -7.74 -13.04
C PHE A 160 -6.47 -6.97 -11.75
N PHE A 161 -5.36 -7.31 -11.08
CA PHE A 161 -4.83 -6.57 -9.96
C PHE A 161 -3.52 -5.89 -10.37
N PHE A 162 -3.38 -4.63 -9.99
CA PHE A 162 -2.15 -3.85 -10.14
C PHE A 162 -1.66 -3.47 -8.75
N LEU A 163 -0.40 -3.77 -8.44
CA LEU A 163 0.19 -3.51 -7.12
C LEU A 163 1.25 -2.43 -7.24
N THR A 164 1.13 -1.35 -6.48
CA THR A 164 2.08 -0.23 -6.50
C THR A 164 2.31 0.37 -5.13
N LYS A 165 3.48 0.96 -4.92
CA LYS A 165 3.74 1.74 -3.69
C LYS A 165 2.98 3.05 -3.70
N ASP A 166 2.92 3.69 -4.85
CA ASP A 166 2.32 5.00 -5.03
C ASP A 166 1.42 5.00 -6.26
N LYS A 167 0.19 5.45 -6.07
CA LYS A 167 -0.79 5.56 -7.13
C LYS A 167 -0.32 6.49 -8.26
N ASP A 168 0.32 7.61 -7.89
CA ASP A 168 0.72 8.64 -8.85
C ASP A 168 1.96 8.23 -9.68
N SER A 169 2.66 7.18 -9.27
CA SER A 169 3.74 6.56 -10.04
C SER A 169 3.26 5.62 -11.16
N MET A 170 1.96 5.37 -11.24
CA MET A 170 1.35 4.52 -12.29
C MET A 170 0.88 5.34 -13.48
N ILE A 171 0.94 4.71 -14.66
CA ILE A 171 0.42 5.33 -15.89
C ILE A 171 -1.07 5.65 -15.77
N SER A 172 -1.43 6.86 -16.19
CA SER A 172 -2.78 7.41 -16.05
C SER A 172 -3.87 6.55 -16.69
N THR A 173 -3.54 5.84 -17.77
CA THR A 173 -4.44 4.93 -18.48
C THR A 173 -4.89 3.73 -17.65
N ILE A 174 -4.06 3.25 -16.72
CA ILE A 174 -4.41 2.18 -15.77
C ILE A 174 -5.22 2.76 -14.61
N ILE A 175 -4.79 3.91 -14.06
CA ILE A 175 -5.50 4.56 -12.94
C ILE A 175 -6.96 4.84 -13.32
N SER A 176 -7.19 5.39 -14.53
CA SER A 176 -8.53 5.77 -14.99
C SER A 176 -9.49 4.59 -15.19
N ARG A 177 -8.96 3.36 -15.34
CA ARG A 177 -9.74 2.13 -15.56
C ARG A 177 -9.82 1.24 -14.34
N SER A 178 -9.07 1.57 -13.29
CA SER A 178 -8.98 0.75 -12.08
C SER A 178 -9.77 1.35 -10.93
N GLN A 179 -10.43 0.51 -10.17
CA GLN A 179 -10.89 0.87 -8.84
C GLN A 179 -9.71 0.83 -7.88
N CYS A 180 -9.36 2.00 -7.33
CA CYS A 180 -8.18 2.16 -6.50
C CYS A 180 -8.49 1.96 -5.02
N PHE A 181 -7.69 1.15 -4.32
CA PHE A 181 -7.80 0.90 -2.89
C PHE A 181 -6.46 1.12 -2.20
N PHE A 182 -6.48 1.93 -1.17
CA PHE A 182 -5.32 2.07 -0.29
C PHE A 182 -5.21 0.86 0.63
N VAL A 183 -4.01 0.26 0.69
CA VAL A 183 -3.67 -0.84 1.58
C VAL A 183 -2.65 -0.34 2.60
N PRO A 184 -3.10 0.02 3.82
CA PRO A 184 -2.19 0.49 4.85
C PRO A 184 -1.25 -0.64 5.29
N SER A 185 0.01 -0.32 5.57
CA SER A 185 0.93 -1.29 6.17
C SER A 185 0.45 -1.70 7.55
N LYS A 186 0.36 -3.02 7.75
CA LYS A 186 0.08 -3.66 9.05
C LYS A 186 1.26 -4.48 9.54
N LYS A 187 2.34 -4.58 8.74
CA LYS A 187 3.60 -4.90 9.36
C LYS A 187 3.74 -3.90 10.48
N ALA A 188 3.88 -4.40 11.72
CA ALA A 188 4.51 -3.58 12.72
C ALA A 188 5.81 -3.16 12.04
N GLU A 189 5.81 -2.00 11.37
CA GLU A 189 7.00 -1.22 11.42
C GLU A 189 7.35 -1.35 12.89
N THR A 190 8.49 -1.90 13.21
CA THR A 190 9.21 -1.48 14.38
C THR A 190 9.22 0.01 14.16
N ARG A 191 8.18 0.66 14.69
CA ARG A 191 8.01 2.09 14.57
C ARG A 191 9.15 2.56 15.42
N GLU A 192 10.28 2.72 14.74
CA GLU A 192 11.45 3.29 15.34
C GLU A 192 11.10 4.73 15.69
N PHE A 193 10.42 4.87 16.81
CA PHE A 193 10.37 6.15 17.50
C PHE A 193 11.66 6.37 18.29
N SER A 194 12.58 5.42 18.22
CA SER A 194 13.82 5.41 19.01
C SER A 194 14.55 6.74 18.94
N LEU A 195 14.53 7.36 17.76
CA LEU A 195 15.17 8.66 17.56
C LEU A 195 14.46 9.81 18.28
N VAL A 196 13.13 9.80 18.31
CA VAL A 196 12.32 10.91 18.84
C VAL A 196 11.68 10.59 20.18
N GLN A 197 11.75 9.35 20.65
CA GLN A 197 11.04 8.85 21.80
C GLN A 197 11.35 9.68 23.05
N ASP A 198 12.63 9.92 23.36
CA ASP A 198 13.04 10.69 24.54
C ASP A 198 12.58 12.15 24.50
N VAL A 199 12.47 12.71 23.29
CA VAL A 199 12.03 14.10 23.11
C VAL A 199 10.51 14.21 23.13
N MET A 200 9.82 13.23 22.57
CA MET A 200 8.36 13.20 22.44
C MET A 200 7.66 12.62 23.67
N GLU A 201 8.39 11.95 24.56
CA GLU A 201 7.81 11.40 25.78
C GLU A 201 7.17 12.51 26.62
N ASN A 202 5.85 12.42 26.83
CA ASN A 202 5.08 13.40 27.61
C ASN A 202 5.17 14.87 27.10
N TYR A 203 5.53 15.13 25.82
CA TYR A 203 5.67 16.49 25.29
C TYR A 203 4.42 17.35 25.51
N PHE A 204 3.23 16.74 25.47
CA PHE A 204 1.94 17.39 25.66
C PHE A 204 1.68 17.84 27.14
N LEU A 205 2.52 17.42 28.08
CA LEU A 205 2.49 17.86 29.48
C LEU A 205 3.54 18.94 29.75
N LEU A 206 4.38 19.28 28.79
CA LEU A 206 5.42 20.28 28.99
C LEU A 206 4.79 21.67 29.20
N PRO A 207 5.24 22.43 30.22
CA PRO A 207 4.76 23.78 30.42
C PRO A 207 5.34 24.71 29.33
N ARG A 208 4.65 25.82 29.06
CA ARG A 208 5.00 26.76 27.97
C ARG A 208 6.43 27.31 28.04
N ASN A 209 7.00 27.42 29.22
CA ASN A 209 8.38 27.89 29.42
C ASN A 209 9.44 26.86 28.97
N GLU A 210 9.06 25.61 28.70
CA GLU A 210 9.94 24.55 28.20
C GLU A 210 10.05 24.50 26.68
N VAL A 211 9.38 25.38 25.95
CA VAL A 211 9.39 25.38 24.47
C VAL A 211 10.81 25.51 23.89
N LEU A 212 11.67 26.35 24.48
CA LEU A 212 13.06 26.51 24.03
C LEU A 212 13.88 25.25 24.28
N ASN A 213 13.72 24.61 25.43
CA ASN A 213 14.38 23.34 25.75
C ASN A 213 13.92 22.23 24.81
N PHE A 214 12.64 22.19 24.46
CA PHE A 214 12.10 21.23 23.48
C PHE A 214 12.68 21.49 22.08
N TYR A 215 12.74 22.75 21.66
CA TYR A 215 13.41 23.14 20.41
C TYR A 215 14.89 22.75 20.37
N ASP A 216 15.65 23.00 21.44
CA ASP A 216 17.06 22.64 21.53
C ASP A 216 17.29 21.13 21.38
N LYS A 217 16.42 20.31 21.98
CA LYS A 217 16.46 18.85 21.83
C LYS A 217 16.19 18.44 20.38
N LEU A 218 15.15 18.98 19.73
CA LEU A 218 14.87 18.73 18.33
C LEU A 218 16.00 19.15 17.41
N SER A 219 16.57 20.33 17.67
CA SER A 219 17.71 20.86 16.91
C SER A 219 18.97 20.02 17.08
N ALA A 220 19.18 19.43 18.23
CA ALA A 220 20.26 18.48 18.47
C ALA A 220 20.08 17.20 17.62
N LEU A 221 18.87 16.65 17.57
CA LEU A 221 18.58 15.49 16.72
C LEU A 221 18.81 15.78 15.23
N ALA A 222 18.47 17.00 14.78
CA ALA A 222 18.60 17.42 13.38
C ALA A 222 20.05 17.67 12.93
N LYS A 223 21.02 17.66 13.83
CA LYS A 223 22.45 17.74 13.46
C LYS A 223 22.97 16.42 12.88
N ASP A 224 22.49 15.30 13.42
CA ASP A 224 23.00 13.97 13.10
C ASP A 224 22.03 13.16 12.22
N ASN A 225 20.81 13.68 11.99
CA ASN A 225 19.75 12.95 11.28
C ASN A 225 19.06 13.85 10.26
N GLU A 226 18.53 13.25 9.20
CA GLU A 226 17.72 13.97 8.21
C GLU A 226 16.40 14.47 8.85
N LEU A 227 16.08 15.74 8.64
CA LEU A 227 14.86 16.37 9.16
C LEU A 227 13.58 15.58 8.78
N LYS A 228 13.54 15.05 7.56
CA LYS A 228 12.43 14.24 7.08
C LYS A 228 12.18 13.01 7.96
N ILE A 229 13.23 12.32 8.39
CA ILE A 229 13.15 11.15 9.25
C ILE A 229 12.59 11.55 10.63
N ILE A 230 13.10 12.65 11.20
CA ILE A 230 12.64 13.17 12.49
C ILE A 230 11.13 13.48 12.42
N LEU A 231 10.69 14.27 11.45
CA LEU A 231 9.28 14.64 11.29
C LEU A 231 8.37 13.43 11.08
N THR A 232 8.80 12.47 10.26
CA THR A 232 8.04 11.23 10.02
C THR A 232 7.92 10.38 11.29
N GLN A 233 8.98 10.28 12.09
CA GLN A 233 8.93 9.55 13.37
C GLN A 233 8.07 10.27 14.41
N MET A 234 8.12 11.61 14.48
CA MET A 234 7.24 12.39 15.34
C MET A 234 5.76 12.20 14.98
N GLN A 235 5.42 12.27 13.69
CA GLN A 235 4.06 12.02 13.20
C GLN A 235 3.59 10.61 13.58
N SER A 236 4.43 9.61 13.37
CA SER A 236 4.12 8.22 13.72
C SER A 236 3.93 8.03 15.22
N TYR A 237 4.72 8.69 16.06
CA TYR A 237 4.59 8.67 17.51
C TYR A 237 3.22 9.24 17.96
N ILE A 238 2.82 10.40 17.43
CA ILE A 238 1.54 11.03 17.75
C ILE A 238 0.36 10.19 17.25
N CYS A 239 0.46 9.58 16.06
CA CYS A 239 -0.55 8.66 15.56
C CYS A 239 -0.76 7.46 16.48
N GLU A 240 0.30 6.95 17.13
CA GLU A 240 0.18 5.87 18.11
C GLU A 240 -0.49 6.34 19.40
N LEU A 241 -0.11 7.51 19.90
CA LEU A 241 -0.81 8.11 21.03
C LEU A 241 -2.31 8.32 20.76
N LEU A 242 -2.66 8.72 19.53
CA LEU A 242 -4.06 8.92 19.13
C LEU A 242 -4.87 7.62 19.19
N LYS A 243 -4.26 6.48 18.84
CA LYS A 243 -4.92 5.17 18.92
C LYS A 243 -5.17 4.73 20.36
N ILE A 244 -4.19 4.98 21.24
CA ILE A 244 -4.29 4.62 22.67
C ILE A 244 -5.26 5.53 23.41
N SER A 245 -5.41 6.79 22.99
CA SER A 245 -6.25 7.82 23.63
C SER A 245 -7.75 7.67 23.34
N SER A 246 -8.28 6.43 23.26
CA SER A 246 -9.63 6.13 22.75
C SER A 246 -10.78 6.89 23.44
N ASP A 247 -10.65 7.31 24.71
CA ASP A 247 -11.74 7.85 25.52
C ASP A 247 -11.60 9.34 25.88
N ASN A 248 -10.50 10.01 25.50
CA ASN A 248 -10.29 11.43 25.84
C ASN A 248 -10.42 12.33 24.58
N ALA A 249 -11.62 12.95 24.42
CA ALA A 249 -11.91 13.81 23.28
C ALA A 249 -11.00 15.05 23.19
N ILE A 250 -10.61 15.64 24.32
CA ILE A 250 -9.73 16.83 24.36
C ILE A 250 -8.34 16.44 23.89
N MET A 251 -7.82 15.32 24.38
CA MET A 251 -6.52 14.80 23.95
C MET A 251 -6.49 14.48 22.45
N LYS A 252 -7.57 13.89 21.91
CA LYS A 252 -7.68 13.62 20.48
C LYS A 252 -7.61 14.88 19.64
N ILE A 253 -8.32 15.93 20.04
CA ILE A 253 -8.30 17.21 19.31
C ILE A 253 -6.89 17.79 19.30
N LYS A 254 -6.19 17.74 20.42
CA LYS A 254 -4.79 18.19 20.54
C LYS A 254 -3.89 17.37 19.59
N LEU A 255 -3.92 16.04 19.68
CA LEU A 255 -3.07 15.16 18.86
C LEU A 255 -3.33 15.35 17.35
N ILE A 256 -4.58 15.60 16.94
CA ILE A 256 -4.90 15.91 15.54
C ILE A 256 -4.30 17.25 15.12
N LYS A 257 -4.35 18.28 15.96
CA LYS A 257 -3.69 19.56 15.68
C LYS A 257 -2.17 19.39 15.53
N ASP A 258 -1.58 18.59 16.40
CA ASP A 258 -0.15 18.32 16.38
C ASP A 258 0.29 17.57 15.11
N ILE A 259 -0.50 16.60 14.64
CA ILE A 259 -0.27 15.94 13.35
C ILE A 259 -0.29 16.97 12.22
N ASN A 260 -1.28 17.86 12.17
CA ASN A 260 -1.38 18.90 11.15
C ASN A 260 -0.18 19.88 11.20
N ALA A 261 0.33 20.20 12.40
CA ALA A 261 1.53 21.03 12.54
C ALA A 261 2.77 20.34 11.97
N ILE A 262 2.91 19.03 12.17
CA ILE A 262 4.02 18.26 11.58
C ILE A 262 3.85 18.16 10.06
N GLU A 263 2.65 17.93 9.54
CA GLU A 263 2.38 17.92 8.09
C GLU A 263 2.75 19.25 7.44
N HIS A 264 2.38 20.36 8.07
CA HIS A 264 2.78 21.69 7.61
C HIS A 264 4.31 21.85 7.60
N SER A 265 5.00 21.36 8.63
CA SER A 265 6.48 21.37 8.68
C SER A 265 7.12 20.53 7.56
N ILE A 266 6.48 19.42 7.14
CA ILE A 266 6.92 18.62 6.01
C ILE A 266 6.72 19.38 4.69
N GLU A 267 5.63 20.11 4.54
CA GLU A 267 5.38 20.99 3.38
C GLU A 267 6.40 22.11 3.30
N GLU A 268 6.67 22.81 4.42
CA GLU A 268 7.71 23.87 4.50
C GLU A 268 9.10 23.34 4.12
N MET A 269 9.44 22.13 4.56
CA MET A 269 10.68 21.46 4.20
C MET A 269 10.75 21.19 2.68
N ASN A 270 9.66 20.73 2.07
CA ASN A 270 9.58 20.48 0.62
C ASN A 270 9.67 21.79 -0.19
N LEU A 271 9.25 22.91 0.38
CA LEU A 271 9.38 24.26 -0.19
C LEU A 271 10.80 24.85 0.02
N GLY A 272 11.71 24.14 0.67
CA GLY A 272 13.10 24.55 0.85
C GLY A 272 13.35 25.47 2.05
N MET A 273 12.43 25.53 3.02
CA MET A 273 12.67 26.27 4.26
C MET A 273 13.80 25.62 5.07
N LYS A 274 14.58 26.45 5.75
CA LYS A 274 15.73 25.96 6.54
C LYS A 274 15.29 25.19 7.78
N PRO A 275 15.93 24.05 8.12
CA PRO A 275 15.59 23.22 9.26
C PRO A 275 15.40 23.96 10.59
N PRO A 276 16.25 24.92 11.00
CA PRO A 276 16.05 25.63 12.26
C PRO A 276 14.71 26.37 12.34
N ASN A 277 14.29 27.01 11.27
CA ASN A 277 13.04 27.77 11.24
C ASN A 277 11.83 26.83 11.35
N ILE A 278 11.87 25.70 10.65
CA ILE A 278 10.82 24.66 10.70
C ILE A 278 10.70 24.11 12.11
N LEU A 279 11.82 23.74 12.73
CA LEU A 279 11.82 23.16 14.08
C LEU A 279 11.39 24.18 15.15
N GLU A 280 11.73 25.45 14.99
CA GLU A 280 11.27 26.51 15.87
C GLU A 280 9.75 26.66 15.79
N THR A 281 9.19 26.83 14.59
CA THR A 281 7.74 26.95 14.38
C THR A 281 7.00 25.73 14.92
N LEU A 282 7.53 24.53 14.66
CA LEU A 282 6.95 23.27 15.13
C LEU A 282 6.98 23.17 16.66
N ALA A 283 8.10 23.52 17.31
CA ALA A 283 8.18 23.49 18.78
C ALA A 283 7.15 24.43 19.43
N TYR A 284 6.96 25.61 18.85
CA TYR A 284 5.92 26.53 19.29
C TYR A 284 4.52 25.93 19.13
N ALA A 285 4.20 25.38 17.99
CA ALA A 285 2.89 24.78 17.72
C ALA A 285 2.58 23.61 18.67
N LEU A 286 3.56 22.73 18.93
CA LEU A 286 3.37 21.55 19.77
C LEU A 286 3.24 21.88 21.27
N ILE A 287 3.91 22.93 21.76
CA ILE A 287 3.98 23.24 23.21
C ILE A 287 3.07 24.37 23.61
N LEU A 288 2.90 25.42 22.78
CA LEU A 288 2.15 26.63 23.16
C LEU A 288 0.65 26.54 22.85
N ASP A 289 0.26 25.77 21.85
CA ASP A 289 -1.15 25.57 21.47
C ASP A 289 -1.85 24.50 22.35
N ASN A 290 -1.29 24.27 23.53
CA ASN A 290 -1.83 23.41 24.57
C ASN A 290 -3.00 24.04 25.35
#